data_1f69f9fa6a7e5ae49f58dd25e8003675
#
_entry.id   1f69f9fa6a7e5ae49f58dd25e8003675
#
_cell.length_a   1.000
_cell.length_b   1.000
_cell.length_c   1.000
_cell.angle_alpha   90.00
_cell.angle_beta   90.00
_cell.angle_gamma   90.00
#
_symmetry.space_group_name_H-M   'P 1'
#
loop_
_entity.id
_entity.type
_entity.pdbx_description
1 polymer ?
#
loop_
_entity_poly.entity_id
_entity_poly.type
_entity_poly.pdbx_seq_one_letter_code
_entity_poly.pdbx_strand_id
1 'polypeptide(L)'
;KGSSIVFLSSISSTYATISNALYAASKGAINSLTRVLALELSSMKIRVNSIQPGMVNTEMVKAYGLSEEELEANAKSYPLGRLGKPEDIANGIVFLLSDASCWITGISLIIDGGVTLR
;
A
#
# COMPACT_ATOMS: atom_id res chain seq x y z
N LYS A 1 22.32 -1.79 15.60
CA LYS A 1 21.15 -2.42 15.04
C LYS A 1 20.40 -1.35 14.25
N GLY A 2 20.12 -1.59 12.98
CA GLY A 2 19.41 -0.63 12.14
C GLY A 2 17.93 -0.51 12.48
N SER A 3 17.28 0.51 11.94
CA SER A 3 15.84 0.77 12.07
C SER A 3 15.11 0.47 10.77
N SER A 4 13.80 0.41 10.82
CA SER A 4 12.97 0.28 9.63
C SER A 4 11.83 1.30 9.65
N ILE A 5 11.60 1.92 8.50
CA ILE A 5 10.51 2.89 8.27
C ILE A 5 9.61 2.29 7.20
N VAL A 6 8.29 2.35 7.42
CA VAL A 6 7.29 1.94 6.44
C VAL A 6 6.29 3.06 6.23
N PHE A 7 6.18 3.54 4.99
CA PHE A 7 5.18 4.51 4.59
C PHE A 7 3.93 3.82 4.04
N LEU A 8 2.79 4.45 4.24
CA LEU A 8 1.51 3.99 3.70
C LEU A 8 1.16 4.78 2.44
N SER A 9 1.32 4.13 1.28
CA SER A 9 0.94 4.63 -0.03
C SER A 9 -0.43 4.09 -0.47
N SER A 10 -0.62 3.85 -1.74
CA SER A 10 -1.82 3.25 -2.34
C SER A 10 -1.50 2.72 -3.72
N ILE A 11 -2.25 1.74 -4.21
CA ILE A 11 -2.22 1.33 -5.62
C ILE A 11 -2.54 2.51 -6.57
N SER A 12 -3.28 3.52 -6.11
CA SER A 12 -3.56 4.75 -6.87
C SER A 12 -2.30 5.54 -7.24
N SER A 13 -1.16 5.26 -6.61
CA SER A 13 0.13 5.86 -6.96
C SER A 13 0.69 5.37 -8.29
N THR A 14 0.25 4.20 -8.76
CA THR A 14 0.73 3.54 -9.99
C THR A 14 -0.40 3.06 -10.90
N TYR A 15 -1.59 2.85 -10.37
CA TYR A 15 -2.77 2.38 -11.07
C TYR A 15 -3.80 3.51 -11.20
N ALA A 16 -4.03 3.95 -12.46
CA ALA A 16 -4.87 5.12 -12.72
C ALA A 16 -6.36 4.84 -12.52
N THR A 17 -7.03 5.73 -11.82
CA THR A 17 -8.50 5.78 -11.71
C THR A 17 -8.99 7.20 -11.96
N ILE A 18 -10.19 7.31 -12.56
CA ILE A 18 -10.81 8.61 -12.87
C ILE A 18 -11.11 9.36 -11.56
N SER A 19 -11.01 10.68 -11.62
CA SER A 19 -11.34 11.60 -10.50
C SER A 19 -10.46 11.45 -9.25
N ASN A 20 -9.24 10.93 -9.41
CA ASN A 20 -8.35 10.60 -8.30
C ASN A 20 -6.97 11.29 -8.38
N ALA A 21 -6.84 12.34 -9.20
CA ALA A 21 -5.54 12.91 -9.55
C ALA A 21 -4.73 13.42 -8.34
N LEU A 22 -5.35 14.19 -7.44
CA LEU A 22 -4.65 14.75 -6.27
C LEU A 22 -4.25 13.67 -5.27
N TYR A 23 -5.13 12.70 -5.03
CA TYR A 23 -4.81 11.56 -4.17
C TYR A 23 -3.68 10.72 -4.76
N ALA A 24 -3.77 10.38 -6.05
CA ALA A 24 -2.74 9.63 -6.75
C ALA A 24 -1.38 10.36 -6.74
N ALA A 25 -1.37 11.68 -6.95
CA ALA A 25 -0.16 12.48 -6.86
C ALA A 25 0.47 12.44 -5.46
N SER A 26 -0.35 12.57 -4.40
CA SER A 26 0.13 12.50 -3.02
C SER A 26 0.74 11.13 -2.69
N LYS A 27 0.13 10.05 -3.15
CA LYS A 27 0.63 8.69 -2.93
C LYS A 27 1.82 8.35 -3.82
N GLY A 28 1.87 8.89 -5.04
CA GLY A 28 3.05 8.82 -5.92
C GLY A 28 4.28 9.50 -5.32
N ALA A 29 4.09 10.63 -4.65
CA ALA A 29 5.15 11.32 -3.91
C ALA A 29 5.74 10.42 -2.82
N ILE A 30 4.92 9.65 -2.10
CA ILE A 30 5.38 8.69 -1.08
C ILE A 30 6.26 7.60 -1.70
N ASN A 31 5.91 7.06 -2.87
CA ASN A 31 6.72 6.05 -3.54
C ASN A 31 8.09 6.59 -3.96
N SER A 32 8.14 7.83 -4.46
CA SER A 32 9.40 8.49 -4.81
C SER A 32 10.24 8.79 -3.58
N LEU A 33 9.62 9.34 -2.53
CA LEU A 33 10.28 9.59 -1.24
C LEU A 33 10.88 8.32 -0.64
N THR A 34 10.16 7.20 -0.70
CA THR A 34 10.62 5.91 -0.20
C THR A 34 11.96 5.51 -0.82
N ARG A 35 12.09 5.63 -2.15
CA ARG A 35 13.33 5.26 -2.87
C ARG A 35 14.50 6.16 -2.50
N VAL A 36 14.27 7.46 -2.44
CA VAL A 36 15.32 8.43 -2.10
C VAL A 36 15.80 8.24 -0.67
N LEU A 37 14.87 8.17 0.30
CA LEU A 37 15.24 7.96 1.70
C LEU A 37 15.89 6.59 1.95
N ALA A 38 15.48 5.54 1.23
CA ALA A 38 16.14 4.25 1.34
C ALA A 38 17.63 4.33 0.99
N LEU A 39 17.97 5.12 -0.04
CA LEU A 39 19.36 5.35 -0.45
C LEU A 39 20.11 6.26 0.54
N GLU A 40 19.51 7.40 0.90
CA GLU A 40 20.13 8.39 1.80
C GLU A 40 20.40 7.83 3.20
N LEU A 41 19.49 7.01 3.73
CA LEU A 41 19.60 6.46 5.08
C LEU A 41 20.32 5.10 5.15
N SER A 42 20.77 4.58 4.02
CA SER A 42 21.43 3.27 3.94
C SER A 42 22.71 3.18 4.77
N SER A 43 23.52 4.26 4.80
CA SER A 43 24.74 4.35 5.58
C SER A 43 24.49 4.25 7.09
N MET A 44 23.29 4.66 7.54
CA MET A 44 22.83 4.54 8.93
C MET A 44 22.17 3.17 9.20
N LYS A 45 22.18 2.26 8.21
CA LYS A 45 21.50 0.94 8.26
C LYS A 45 20.01 1.05 8.55
N ILE A 46 19.38 2.11 8.07
CA ILE A 46 17.93 2.31 8.15
C ILE A 46 17.32 1.84 6.82
N ARG A 47 16.38 0.91 6.90
CA ARG A 47 15.58 0.48 5.76
C ARG A 47 14.34 1.37 5.63
N VAL A 48 13.97 1.70 4.39
CA VAL A 48 12.78 2.50 4.11
C VAL A 48 12.00 1.83 3.00
N ASN A 49 10.76 1.48 3.28
CA ASN A 49 9.85 0.84 2.34
C ASN A 49 8.47 1.51 2.39
N SER A 50 7.62 1.23 1.44
CA SER A 50 6.22 1.61 1.48
C SER A 50 5.31 0.43 1.14
N ILE A 51 4.03 0.56 1.47
CA ILE A 51 2.98 -0.38 1.10
C ILE A 51 1.99 0.34 0.21
N GLN A 52 1.51 -0.35 -0.82
CA GLN A 52 0.44 0.11 -1.72
C GLN A 52 -0.79 -0.80 -1.53
N PRO A 53 -1.69 -0.48 -0.60
CA PRO A 53 -2.94 -1.22 -0.44
C PRO A 53 -3.86 -1.05 -1.65
N GLY A 54 -4.59 -2.11 -1.98
CA GLY A 54 -5.86 -2.02 -2.71
C GLY A 54 -6.97 -1.47 -1.81
N MET A 55 -8.23 -1.65 -2.24
CA MET A 55 -9.37 -1.24 -1.41
C MET A 55 -9.47 -2.15 -0.18
N VAL A 56 -9.43 -1.52 0.99
CA VAL A 56 -9.53 -2.18 2.29
C VAL A 56 -10.84 -1.76 2.95
N ASN A 57 -11.60 -2.72 3.44
CA ASN A 57 -12.87 -2.46 4.13
C ASN A 57 -12.61 -1.76 5.48
N THR A 58 -12.66 -0.44 5.45
CA THR A 58 -12.41 0.46 6.58
C THR A 58 -13.57 1.45 6.73
N GLU A 59 -13.61 2.17 7.84
CA GLU A 59 -14.57 3.26 8.06
C GLU A 59 -14.45 4.34 6.97
N MET A 60 -13.26 4.58 6.43
CA MET A 60 -13.05 5.51 5.32
C MET A 60 -13.79 5.05 4.06
N VAL A 61 -13.76 3.77 3.73
CA VAL A 61 -14.48 3.20 2.58
C VAL A 61 -15.99 3.26 2.80
N LYS A 62 -16.46 3.00 4.02
CA LYS A 62 -17.87 3.17 4.39
C LYS A 62 -18.32 4.64 4.26
N ALA A 63 -17.45 5.59 4.58
CA ALA A 63 -17.72 7.02 4.45
C ALA A 63 -17.90 7.49 2.99
N TYR A 64 -17.44 6.72 2.00
CA TYR A 64 -17.76 6.98 0.58
C TYR A 64 -19.22 6.73 0.21
N GLY A 65 -20.03 6.20 1.13
CA GLY A 65 -21.45 5.97 0.92
C GLY A 65 -21.77 4.85 -0.07
N LEU A 66 -20.85 3.93 -0.29
CA LEU A 66 -21.06 2.76 -1.16
C LEU A 66 -22.09 1.82 -0.51
N SER A 67 -23.07 1.37 -1.31
CA SER A 67 -24.03 0.34 -0.90
C SER A 67 -23.34 -1.03 -0.71
N GLU A 68 -24.00 -1.94 0.00
CA GLU A 68 -23.51 -3.32 0.14
C GLU A 68 -23.35 -4.00 -1.23
N GLU A 69 -24.26 -3.74 -2.17
CA GLU A 69 -24.19 -4.27 -3.54
C GLU A 69 -22.95 -3.74 -4.28
N GLU A 70 -22.63 -2.45 -4.13
CA GLU A 70 -21.43 -1.85 -4.73
C GLU A 70 -20.15 -2.40 -4.11
N LEU A 71 -20.13 -2.61 -2.80
CA LEU A 71 -19.00 -3.23 -2.11
C LEU A 71 -18.80 -4.67 -2.57
N GLU A 72 -19.89 -5.43 -2.73
CA GLU A 72 -19.84 -6.81 -3.22
C GLU A 72 -19.38 -6.88 -4.69
N ALA A 73 -19.87 -5.96 -5.53
CA ALA A 73 -19.41 -5.84 -6.91
C ALA A 73 -17.91 -5.50 -6.99
N ASN A 74 -17.45 -4.58 -6.16
CA ASN A 74 -16.03 -4.27 -6.03
C ASN A 74 -15.22 -5.50 -5.58
N ALA A 75 -15.71 -6.25 -4.59
CA ALA A 75 -15.05 -7.47 -4.11
C ALA A 75 -14.85 -8.51 -5.24
N LYS A 76 -15.85 -8.67 -6.09
CA LYS A 76 -15.79 -9.59 -7.26
C LYS A 76 -14.76 -9.17 -8.31
N SER A 77 -14.38 -7.90 -8.37
CA SER A 77 -13.33 -7.42 -9.27
C SER A 77 -11.92 -7.82 -8.83
N TYR A 78 -11.74 -8.19 -7.58
CA TYR A 78 -10.45 -8.65 -7.04
C TYR A 78 -10.24 -10.13 -7.36
N PRO A 79 -9.07 -10.52 -7.91
CA PRO A 79 -8.76 -11.92 -8.18
C PRO A 79 -8.91 -12.85 -6.97
N LEU A 80 -8.61 -12.36 -5.76
CA LEU A 80 -8.81 -13.12 -4.52
C LEU A 80 -10.25 -13.09 -4.00
N GLY A 81 -11.20 -12.51 -4.75
CA GLY A 81 -12.65 -12.58 -4.50
C GLY A 81 -13.15 -11.78 -3.30
N ARG A 82 -12.35 -10.90 -2.74
CA ARG A 82 -12.74 -10.06 -1.59
C ARG A 82 -11.98 -8.75 -1.55
N LEU A 83 -12.53 -7.78 -0.85
CA LEU A 83 -11.79 -6.59 -0.41
C LEU A 83 -10.75 -6.96 0.66
N GLY A 84 -9.72 -6.14 0.78
CA GLY A 84 -8.74 -6.27 1.84
C GLY A 84 -9.37 -6.04 3.22
N LYS A 85 -8.73 -6.59 4.24
CA LYS A 85 -8.99 -6.28 5.65
C LYS A 85 -7.81 -5.48 6.22
N PRO A 86 -8.01 -4.68 7.25
CA PRO A 86 -6.90 -3.95 7.90
C PRO A 86 -5.72 -4.87 8.27
N GLU A 87 -6.00 -6.10 8.70
CA GLU A 87 -5.00 -7.10 9.07
C GLU A 87 -4.12 -7.53 7.90
N ASP A 88 -4.66 -7.56 6.67
CA ASP A 88 -3.89 -7.89 5.47
C ASP A 88 -2.75 -6.87 5.28
N ILE A 89 -3.03 -5.61 5.54
CA ILE A 89 -2.05 -4.52 5.44
C ILE A 89 -1.11 -4.51 6.65
N ALA A 90 -1.66 -4.67 7.85
CA ALA A 90 -0.88 -4.71 9.08
C ALA A 90 0.18 -5.80 9.06
N ASN A 91 -0.14 -7.00 8.56
CA ASN A 91 0.82 -8.09 8.40
C ASN A 91 1.98 -7.73 7.48
N GLY A 92 1.70 -7.04 6.37
CA GLY A 92 2.73 -6.54 5.47
C GLY A 92 3.63 -5.48 6.13
N ILE A 93 3.04 -4.58 6.93
CA ILE A 93 3.79 -3.58 7.70
C ILE A 93 4.70 -4.27 8.71
N VAL A 94 4.17 -5.20 9.50
CA VAL A 94 4.94 -5.96 10.50
C VAL A 94 6.10 -6.72 9.84
N PHE A 95 5.86 -7.37 8.69
CA PHE A 95 6.91 -8.02 7.92
C PHE A 95 8.02 -7.05 7.53
N LEU A 96 7.69 -5.89 6.96
CA LEU A 96 8.68 -4.89 6.53
C LEU A 96 9.40 -4.21 7.70
N LEU A 97 8.79 -4.14 8.88
CA LEU A 97 9.42 -3.63 10.09
C LEU A 97 10.33 -4.66 10.77
N SER A 98 10.12 -5.94 10.52
CA SER A 98 10.83 -7.04 11.18
C SER A 98 12.19 -7.37 10.55
N ASP A 99 12.98 -8.16 11.24
CA ASP A 99 14.26 -8.69 10.74
C ASP A 99 14.07 -9.69 9.58
N ALA A 100 12.85 -10.26 9.39
CA ALA A 100 12.53 -11.12 8.25
C ALA A 100 12.70 -10.41 6.90
N SER A 101 12.65 -9.08 6.88
CA SER A 101 12.85 -8.24 5.69
C SER A 101 14.20 -7.48 5.72
N CYS A 102 15.22 -7.98 6.44
CA CYS A 102 16.48 -7.27 6.67
C CYS A 102 17.27 -6.92 5.40
N TRP A 103 16.98 -7.59 4.27
CA TRP A 103 17.60 -7.32 2.95
C TRP A 103 16.64 -6.60 1.98
N ILE A 104 15.55 -6.02 2.49
CA ILE A 104 14.54 -5.30 1.70
C ILE A 104 14.56 -3.82 2.09
N THR A 105 14.86 -2.95 1.11
CA THR A 105 14.77 -1.49 1.25
C THR A 105 14.46 -0.85 -0.10
N GLY A 106 13.76 0.27 -0.11
CA GLY A 106 13.44 1.05 -1.30
C GLY A 106 12.29 0.50 -2.15
N ILE A 107 11.55 -0.50 -1.67
CA ILE A 107 10.41 -1.08 -2.39
C ILE A 107 9.09 -0.41 -1.99
N SER A 108 8.12 -0.50 -2.91
CA SER A 108 6.71 -0.24 -2.63
C SER A 108 5.95 -1.57 -2.82
N LEU A 109 5.63 -2.22 -1.71
CA LEU A 109 4.99 -3.53 -1.70
C LEU A 109 3.49 -3.38 -1.97
N ILE A 110 3.02 -3.98 -3.06
CA ILE A 110 1.59 -4.02 -3.40
C ILE A 110 0.91 -5.11 -2.59
N ILE A 111 -0.20 -4.74 -1.91
CA ILE A 111 -1.08 -5.66 -1.18
C ILE A 111 -2.52 -5.33 -1.58
N ASP A 112 -2.98 -5.95 -2.66
CA ASP A 112 -4.19 -5.52 -3.37
C ASP A 112 -5.11 -6.66 -3.85
N GLY A 113 -4.87 -7.88 -3.39
CA GLY A 113 -5.66 -9.04 -3.83
C GLY A 113 -5.57 -9.31 -5.33
N GLY A 114 -4.55 -8.75 -6.02
CA GLY A 114 -4.28 -8.95 -7.44
C GLY A 114 -5.06 -8.01 -8.37
N VAL A 115 -5.77 -7.00 -7.86
CA VAL A 115 -6.62 -6.13 -8.70
C VAL A 115 -5.83 -5.37 -9.76
N THR A 116 -4.58 -5.02 -9.51
CA THR A 116 -3.73 -4.29 -10.47
C THR A 116 -3.11 -5.18 -11.57
N LEU A 117 -3.39 -6.47 -11.57
CA LEU A 117 -2.91 -7.40 -12.61
C LEU A 117 -3.83 -7.46 -13.84
N ARG A 118 -4.92 -6.69 -13.87
CA ARG A 118 -5.92 -6.68 -14.94
C ARG A 118 -5.90 -5.37 -15.71
#